data_fb67a364e2c04c18a8847b1aaaaf8bda
#
_entry.id   fb67a364e2c04c18a8847b1aaaaf8bda
#
_cell.length_a   1.000
_cell.length_b   1.000
_cell.length_c   1.000
_cell.angle_alpha   90.00
_cell.angle_beta   90.00
_cell.angle_gamma   90.00
#
_symmetry.space_group_name_H-M   'P 1'
#
loop_
_entity.id
_entity.type
_entity.pdbx_description
1 polymer ?
#
loop_
_entity_poly.entity_id
_entity_poly.type
_entity_poly.pdbx_seq_one_letter_code
_entity_poly.pdbx_strand_id
1 'polypeptide(L)'
;MKIKNAILGVGLFLMCAATLSANPFKINENDYQQMVEKTIVNTGNNARMKKVLAKIRAGEKVYIAALGGSVTEGAGPAKFTDGYAYQFFRAIKAKYAPGDGKNVYFNNAGLSGTGSLLGTVRYQHDVVEVGNTPDLIIIEFAVNDNGDGICQRAFEALVREALTANPECAVLALYSAATYGNTSVQKRPVADFYSLPQVNMLDVVNESLKNNVFKKEAYYTDIVHPTIEGHEFMCDCLMALVDKLDKAKADSPAAIPEGFFKEPVLYGMKRIFPDNKDSNVKIEVGDFKETDRKCQTLKKTNTSDFPQNWKKKLDAKAENLPFKMELTCKNLILVYKGQASGDAEKFGKAEVYVDGRKVATYDGGKEGGWNNCEPHLIIDERKAAKHTVLIKMAPGSEKLGFTIVTLGYTL
;
A
#
# COMPACT_ATOMS: atom_id res chain seq x y z
N MET A 1 73.13 26.43 -4.07
CA MET A 1 72.03 26.37 -5.06
C MET A 1 71.25 25.09 -4.84
N LYS A 2 70.15 25.16 -4.12
CA LYS A 2 69.32 24.00 -3.77
C LYS A 2 68.04 24.02 -4.64
N ILE A 3 67.92 23.03 -5.52
CA ILE A 3 66.75 22.84 -6.38
C ILE A 3 65.67 22.15 -5.54
N LYS A 4 64.52 22.83 -5.37
CA LYS A 4 63.31 22.23 -4.76
C LYS A 4 62.53 21.50 -5.85
N ASN A 5 62.42 20.18 -5.73
CA ASN A 5 61.50 19.38 -6.53
C ASN A 5 60.08 19.55 -5.99
N ALA A 6 59.19 20.12 -6.81
CA ALA A 6 57.77 20.13 -6.56
C ALA A 6 57.18 18.82 -7.14
N ILE A 7 56.65 17.98 -6.26
CA ILE A 7 55.88 16.79 -6.65
C ILE A 7 54.44 17.24 -6.90
N LEU A 8 54.05 17.24 -8.18
CA LEU A 8 52.65 17.41 -8.59
C LEU A 8 51.90 16.08 -8.30
N GLY A 9 51.09 16.06 -7.27
CA GLY A 9 50.18 14.97 -7.00
C GLY A 9 49.01 15.00 -7.98
N VAL A 10 49.04 14.15 -8.99
CA VAL A 10 47.87 13.88 -9.84
C VAL A 10 46.89 13.03 -9.03
N GLY A 11 45.86 13.66 -8.51
CA GLY A 11 44.74 12.99 -7.89
C GLY A 11 43.97 12.22 -8.96
N LEU A 12 44.12 10.91 -8.97
CA LEU A 12 43.33 10.02 -9.78
C LEU A 12 41.91 9.98 -9.18
N PHE A 13 41.00 10.79 -9.74
CA PHE A 13 39.57 10.61 -9.51
C PHE A 13 39.19 9.30 -10.19
N LEU A 14 39.11 8.20 -9.42
CA LEU A 14 38.35 7.03 -9.81
C LEU A 14 36.87 7.45 -9.88
N MET A 15 36.41 7.81 -11.07
CA MET A 15 34.99 7.76 -11.38
C MET A 15 34.60 6.28 -11.25
N CYS A 16 33.95 5.92 -10.15
CA CYS A 16 33.20 4.69 -10.04
C CYS A 16 32.05 4.82 -11.07
N ALA A 17 32.31 4.36 -12.29
CA ALA A 17 31.24 4.06 -13.23
C ALA A 17 30.41 2.99 -12.53
N ALA A 18 29.24 3.39 -12.01
CA ALA A 18 28.21 2.43 -11.67
C ALA A 18 28.01 1.61 -12.96
N THR A 19 28.43 0.37 -12.94
CA THR A 19 28.08 -0.60 -13.98
C THR A 19 26.56 -0.61 -14.00
N LEU A 20 25.98 0.01 -15.04
CA LEU A 20 24.58 -0.22 -15.41
C LEU A 20 24.43 -1.74 -15.45
N SER A 21 23.67 -2.30 -14.54
CA SER A 21 23.22 -3.69 -14.63
C SER A 21 22.63 -3.84 -16.04
N ALA A 22 22.99 -4.90 -16.77
CA ALA A 22 22.35 -5.18 -18.04
C ALA A 22 20.84 -5.19 -17.80
N ASN A 23 20.03 -4.54 -18.68
CA ASN A 23 18.61 -4.47 -18.48
C ASN A 23 18.01 -5.87 -18.21
N PRO A 24 17.03 -5.98 -17.29
CA PRO A 24 16.57 -7.26 -16.77
C PRO A 24 16.03 -8.20 -17.88
N PHE A 25 15.50 -7.65 -18.96
CA PHE A 25 14.92 -8.45 -20.06
C PHE A 25 15.92 -8.83 -21.14
N LYS A 26 17.19 -8.37 -21.04
CA LYS A 26 18.27 -8.66 -22.03
C LYS A 26 17.90 -8.28 -23.46
N ILE A 27 17.16 -7.21 -23.62
CA ILE A 27 16.76 -6.62 -24.90
C ILE A 27 17.72 -5.49 -25.30
N ASN A 28 17.51 -4.87 -26.47
CA ASN A 28 18.28 -3.70 -26.88
C ASN A 28 18.13 -2.58 -25.83
N GLU A 29 19.24 -1.95 -25.46
CA GLU A 29 19.26 -0.94 -24.40
C GLU A 29 18.42 0.31 -24.74
N ASN A 30 18.43 0.76 -25.99
CA ASN A 30 17.60 1.90 -26.42
C ASN A 30 16.10 1.57 -26.31
N ASP A 31 15.73 0.35 -26.70
CA ASP A 31 14.33 -0.10 -26.57
C ASP A 31 13.92 -0.18 -25.11
N TYR A 32 14.80 -0.70 -24.25
CA TYR A 32 14.57 -0.73 -22.81
C TYR A 32 14.38 0.67 -22.23
N GLN A 33 15.26 1.62 -22.54
CA GLN A 33 15.16 2.99 -22.07
C GLN A 33 13.88 3.69 -22.56
N GLN A 34 13.45 3.42 -23.79
CA GLN A 34 12.17 3.91 -24.31
C GLN A 34 10.99 3.31 -23.55
N MET A 35 11.03 2.03 -23.19
CA MET A 35 10.02 1.38 -22.36
C MET A 35 9.95 2.07 -20.98
N VAL A 36 11.07 2.26 -20.31
CA VAL A 36 11.16 2.96 -19.03
C VAL A 36 10.53 4.36 -19.12
N GLU A 37 10.92 5.16 -20.11
CA GLU A 37 10.36 6.52 -20.29
C GLU A 37 8.85 6.53 -20.56
N LYS A 38 8.33 5.60 -21.34
CA LYS A 38 6.89 5.49 -21.64
C LYS A 38 6.04 5.18 -20.42
N THR A 39 6.61 4.60 -19.35
CA THR A 39 5.86 4.34 -18.10
C THR A 39 5.58 5.60 -17.30
N ILE A 40 6.33 6.68 -17.51
CA ILE A 40 6.17 7.96 -16.82
C ILE A 40 4.98 8.71 -17.45
N VAL A 41 3.81 8.57 -16.86
CA VAL A 41 2.58 9.15 -17.42
C VAL A 41 2.32 10.59 -16.96
N ASN A 42 2.91 11.01 -15.83
CA ASN A 42 2.88 12.39 -15.37
C ASN A 42 4.08 12.65 -14.44
N THR A 43 4.79 13.76 -14.65
CA THR A 43 5.86 14.20 -13.73
C THR A 43 5.32 14.95 -12.52
N GLY A 44 4.09 15.43 -12.56
CA GLY A 44 3.50 16.20 -11.47
C GLY A 44 4.33 17.40 -11.06
N ASN A 45 4.24 17.77 -9.78
CA ASN A 45 5.06 18.84 -9.19
C ASN A 45 6.31 18.25 -8.52
N ASN A 46 7.49 18.72 -8.90
CA ASN A 46 8.77 18.17 -8.44
C ASN A 46 9.30 18.75 -7.11
N ALA A 47 8.68 19.80 -6.57
CA ALA A 47 9.23 20.54 -5.44
C ALA A 47 9.46 19.66 -4.20
N ARG A 48 8.50 18.79 -3.87
CA ARG A 48 8.61 17.86 -2.72
C ARG A 48 9.73 16.84 -2.93
N MET A 49 9.82 16.23 -4.13
CA MET A 49 10.90 15.28 -4.41
C MET A 49 12.28 15.93 -4.34
N LYS A 50 12.44 17.16 -4.86
CA LYS A 50 13.70 17.90 -4.75
C LYS A 50 14.09 18.15 -3.30
N LYS A 51 13.15 18.50 -2.42
CA LYS A 51 13.42 18.65 -0.98
C LYS A 51 13.88 17.34 -0.35
N VAL A 52 13.21 16.23 -0.64
CA VAL A 52 13.62 14.90 -0.15
C VAL A 52 15.04 14.57 -0.59
N LEU A 53 15.34 14.74 -1.88
CA LEU A 53 16.68 14.47 -2.41
C LEU A 53 17.75 15.40 -1.80
N ALA A 54 17.41 16.68 -1.54
CA ALA A 54 18.31 17.60 -0.85
C ALA A 54 18.61 17.15 0.58
N LYS A 55 17.59 16.72 1.35
CA LYS A 55 17.76 16.13 2.70
C LYS A 55 18.65 14.90 2.67
N ILE A 56 18.43 13.98 1.70
CA ILE A 56 19.24 12.77 1.55
C ILE A 56 20.70 13.15 1.32
N ARG A 57 20.99 14.07 0.38
CA ARG A 57 22.35 14.53 0.04
C ARG A 57 23.05 15.26 1.19
N ALA A 58 22.27 15.97 2.01
CA ALA A 58 22.76 16.64 3.20
C ALA A 58 23.07 15.70 4.37
N GLY A 59 22.75 14.39 4.24
CA GLY A 59 22.92 13.42 5.31
C GLY A 59 21.86 13.52 6.42
N GLU A 60 20.77 14.25 6.18
CA GLU A 60 19.64 14.34 7.10
C GLU A 60 18.85 13.02 7.10
N LYS A 61 18.18 12.74 8.22
CA LYS A 61 17.31 11.56 8.30
C LYS A 61 16.13 11.68 7.32
N VAL A 62 15.94 10.66 6.51
CA VAL A 62 14.84 10.55 5.56
C VAL A 62 14.15 9.21 5.72
N TYR A 63 12.82 9.21 5.84
CA TYR A 63 11.99 8.05 5.97
C TYR A 63 11.25 7.80 4.66
N ILE A 64 11.50 6.65 4.05
CA ILE A 64 10.83 6.19 2.83
C ILE A 64 9.83 5.10 3.20
N ALA A 65 8.60 5.21 2.70
CA ALA A 65 7.59 4.18 2.85
C ALA A 65 7.11 3.67 1.47
N ALA A 66 6.70 2.40 1.42
CA ALA A 66 5.92 1.86 0.31
C ALA A 66 4.65 1.23 0.87
N LEU A 67 3.49 1.70 0.45
CA LEU A 67 2.18 1.23 0.89
C LEU A 67 1.44 0.61 -0.29
N GLY A 68 1.02 -0.66 -0.14
CA GLY A 68 0.37 -1.37 -1.25
C GLY A 68 -0.07 -2.79 -0.92
N GLY A 69 -0.38 -3.54 -1.96
CA GLY A 69 -0.77 -4.94 -1.90
C GLY A 69 0.43 -5.91 -1.97
N SER A 70 0.19 -7.09 -2.56
CA SER A 70 1.19 -8.15 -2.69
C SER A 70 2.41 -7.75 -3.52
N VAL A 71 2.22 -6.99 -4.59
CA VAL A 71 3.31 -6.50 -5.45
C VAL A 71 4.25 -5.59 -4.65
N THR A 72 3.71 -4.71 -3.81
CA THR A 72 4.48 -3.85 -2.91
C THR A 72 5.15 -4.65 -1.80
N GLU A 73 4.47 -5.66 -1.23
CA GLU A 73 5.06 -6.57 -0.24
C GLU A 73 6.25 -7.36 -0.80
N GLY A 74 6.33 -7.53 -2.12
CA GLY A 74 7.40 -8.24 -2.83
C GLY A 74 7.03 -9.68 -3.16
N ALA A 75 5.77 -9.94 -3.54
CA ALA A 75 5.32 -11.24 -4.04
C ALA A 75 5.80 -11.45 -5.50
N GLY A 76 6.11 -12.72 -5.81
CA GLY A 76 6.69 -13.17 -7.07
C GLY A 76 8.10 -13.74 -6.86
N PRO A 77 9.11 -12.95 -6.52
CA PRO A 77 10.44 -13.44 -6.18
C PRO A 77 10.46 -14.38 -4.98
N ALA A 78 11.48 -15.25 -4.92
CA ALA A 78 11.70 -16.15 -3.77
C ALA A 78 11.96 -15.38 -2.46
N LYS A 79 12.58 -14.19 -2.55
CA LYS A 79 12.80 -13.28 -1.43
C LYS A 79 11.98 -12.01 -1.64
N PHE A 80 11.11 -11.67 -0.69
CA PHE A 80 10.32 -10.44 -0.75
C PHE A 80 11.18 -9.16 -0.82
N THR A 81 12.43 -9.22 -0.33
CA THR A 81 13.40 -8.11 -0.42
C THR A 81 13.94 -7.89 -1.83
N ASP A 82 13.64 -8.78 -2.79
CA ASP A 82 13.93 -8.59 -4.20
C ASP A 82 12.76 -7.91 -4.94
N GLY A 83 11.69 -7.56 -4.22
CA GLY A 83 10.60 -6.74 -4.71
C GLY A 83 11.01 -5.29 -5.01
N TYR A 84 10.28 -4.63 -5.91
CA TYR A 84 10.60 -3.28 -6.41
C TYR A 84 10.80 -2.25 -5.30
N ALA A 85 10.03 -2.33 -4.22
CA ALA A 85 10.06 -1.34 -3.13
C ALA A 85 11.39 -1.37 -2.37
N TYR A 86 11.94 -2.56 -2.11
CA TYR A 86 13.27 -2.71 -1.53
C TYR A 86 14.38 -2.35 -2.52
N GLN A 87 14.21 -2.69 -3.80
CA GLN A 87 15.16 -2.32 -4.85
C GLN A 87 15.22 -0.81 -5.00
N PHE A 88 14.08 -0.13 -5.07
CA PHE A 88 14.00 1.33 -5.14
C PHE A 88 14.66 2.00 -3.93
N PHE A 89 14.38 1.52 -2.71
CA PHE A 89 15.07 2.01 -1.51
C PHE A 89 16.60 1.90 -1.64
N ARG A 90 17.10 0.72 -2.04
CA ARG A 90 18.54 0.52 -2.23
C ARG A 90 19.13 1.44 -3.31
N ALA A 91 18.41 1.63 -4.41
CA ALA A 91 18.83 2.49 -5.50
C ALA A 91 18.88 3.99 -5.10
N ILE A 92 17.84 4.49 -4.41
CA ILE A 92 17.82 5.86 -3.85
C ILE A 92 19.01 6.06 -2.89
N LYS A 93 19.19 5.11 -1.97
CA LYS A 93 20.29 5.17 -1.00
C LYS A 93 21.64 5.16 -1.69
N ALA A 94 21.88 4.28 -2.63
CA ALA A 94 23.16 4.17 -3.35
C ALA A 94 23.45 5.41 -4.20
N LYS A 95 22.43 6.02 -4.79
CA LYS A 95 22.62 7.12 -5.74
C LYS A 95 22.72 8.49 -5.08
N TYR A 96 21.95 8.72 -4.02
CA TYR A 96 21.76 10.06 -3.48
C TYR A 96 22.30 10.27 -2.07
N ALA A 97 22.50 9.20 -1.28
CA ALA A 97 22.96 9.35 0.09
C ALA A 97 24.50 9.44 0.17
N PRO A 98 25.05 10.23 1.12
CA PRO A 98 26.47 10.26 1.38
C PRO A 98 26.92 8.99 2.13
N GLY A 99 28.16 8.59 1.91
CA GLY A 99 28.81 7.47 2.62
C GLY A 99 28.05 6.14 2.43
N ASP A 100 27.68 5.50 3.53
CA ASP A 100 26.94 4.23 3.52
C ASP A 100 25.40 4.41 3.56
N GLY A 101 24.92 5.65 3.49
CA GLY A 101 23.51 6.01 3.46
C GLY A 101 22.73 5.63 4.72
N LYS A 102 23.36 5.64 5.90
CA LYS A 102 22.69 5.37 7.18
C LYS A 102 21.60 6.37 7.56
N ASN A 103 21.55 7.49 6.86
CA ASN A 103 20.54 8.52 7.04
C ASN A 103 19.20 8.20 6.34
N VAL A 104 19.14 7.17 5.48
CA VAL A 104 17.93 6.79 4.75
C VAL A 104 17.34 5.51 5.36
N TYR A 105 16.12 5.63 5.83
CA TYR A 105 15.33 4.55 6.45
C TYR A 105 14.22 4.09 5.53
N PHE A 106 13.82 2.83 5.63
CA PHE A 106 12.77 2.27 4.78
C PHE A 106 11.78 1.43 5.57
N ASN A 107 10.51 1.63 5.27
CA ASN A 107 9.41 0.80 5.76
C ASN A 107 8.57 0.30 4.58
N ASN A 108 8.53 -1.03 4.39
CA ASN A 108 7.60 -1.66 3.47
C ASN A 108 6.30 -1.97 4.22
N ALA A 109 5.24 -1.26 3.89
CA ALA A 109 3.88 -1.44 4.38
C ALA A 109 2.98 -2.16 3.34
N GLY A 110 3.56 -3.04 2.51
CA GLY A 110 2.81 -3.95 1.65
C GLY A 110 2.14 -5.05 2.46
N LEU A 111 0.90 -5.41 2.09
CA LEU A 111 0.16 -6.54 2.65
C LEU A 111 -0.59 -7.26 1.52
N SER A 112 -0.29 -8.53 1.31
CA SER A 112 -0.77 -9.32 0.16
C SER A 112 -2.30 -9.33 0.05
N GLY A 113 -2.81 -9.27 -1.20
CA GLY A 113 -4.23 -9.40 -1.51
C GLY A 113 -5.12 -8.26 -0.99
N THR A 114 -4.54 -7.12 -0.60
CA THR A 114 -5.30 -6.02 0.00
C THR A 114 -5.30 -4.77 -0.89
N GLY A 115 -6.46 -4.11 -0.95
CA GLY A 115 -6.67 -2.87 -1.69
C GLY A 115 -6.53 -1.61 -0.84
N SER A 116 -6.73 -0.46 -1.48
CA SER A 116 -6.64 0.86 -0.85
C SER A 116 -7.62 1.05 0.30
N LEU A 117 -8.80 0.39 0.27
CA LEU A 117 -9.79 0.48 1.35
C LEU A 117 -9.23 -0.05 2.67
N LEU A 118 -8.55 -1.21 2.68
CA LEU A 118 -7.85 -1.68 3.87
C LEU A 118 -6.61 -0.83 4.17
N GLY A 119 -5.98 -0.30 3.11
CA GLY A 119 -4.88 0.66 3.24
C GLY A 119 -5.23 1.83 4.18
N THR A 120 -6.44 2.40 4.09
CA THR A 120 -6.88 3.49 4.96
C THR A 120 -6.95 3.08 6.43
N VAL A 121 -7.44 1.87 6.72
CA VAL A 121 -7.57 1.36 8.10
C VAL A 121 -6.22 1.13 8.77
N ARG A 122 -5.20 0.74 7.97
CA ARG A 122 -3.87 0.37 8.48
C ARG A 122 -2.80 1.45 8.32
N TYR A 123 -3.09 2.56 7.61
CA TYR A 123 -2.10 3.60 7.31
C TYR A 123 -1.39 4.14 8.56
N GLN A 124 -2.14 4.55 9.57
CA GLN A 124 -1.57 5.13 10.78
C GLN A 124 -0.61 4.16 11.48
N HIS A 125 -1.03 2.91 11.64
CA HIS A 125 -0.19 1.89 12.28
C HIS A 125 0.99 1.50 11.39
N ASP A 126 0.73 1.03 10.15
CA ASP A 126 1.76 0.38 9.32
C ASP A 126 2.76 1.35 8.73
N VAL A 127 2.33 2.58 8.43
CA VAL A 127 3.21 3.59 7.82
C VAL A 127 3.83 4.47 8.89
N VAL A 128 3.00 5.08 9.78
CA VAL A 128 3.46 6.14 10.68
C VAL A 128 4.06 5.57 11.96
N GLU A 129 3.34 4.68 12.68
CA GLU A 129 3.80 4.16 13.98
C GLU A 129 4.97 3.19 13.83
N VAL A 130 4.95 2.34 12.78
CA VAL A 130 6.03 1.37 12.52
C VAL A 130 7.21 2.01 11.80
N GLY A 131 6.94 2.91 10.83
CA GLY A 131 7.95 3.44 9.90
C GLY A 131 8.35 4.89 10.10
N ASN A 132 7.72 5.61 11.00
CA ASN A 132 7.73 7.08 11.14
C ASN A 132 7.00 7.80 9.99
N THR A 133 6.64 9.07 10.22
CA THR A 133 6.03 9.91 9.19
C THR A 133 6.94 10.01 7.97
N PRO A 134 6.49 9.59 6.78
CA PRO A 134 7.38 9.51 5.62
C PRO A 134 7.74 10.89 5.04
N ASP A 135 8.99 11.00 4.56
CA ASP A 135 9.42 12.07 3.66
C ASP A 135 9.13 11.72 2.20
N LEU A 136 9.11 10.42 1.87
CA LEU A 136 8.78 9.88 0.56
C LEU A 136 7.91 8.64 0.73
N ILE A 137 6.77 8.60 0.04
CA ILE A 137 5.91 7.42 0.02
C ILE A 137 5.53 7.03 -1.41
N ILE A 138 5.60 5.72 -1.70
CA ILE A 138 5.01 5.12 -2.90
C ILE A 138 3.67 4.51 -2.50
N ILE A 139 2.59 4.85 -3.22
CA ILE A 139 1.26 4.27 -3.03
C ILE A 139 0.90 3.44 -4.26
N GLU A 140 0.70 2.11 -4.06
CA GLU A 140 0.41 1.15 -5.12
C GLU A 140 -0.71 0.18 -4.70
N PHE A 141 -1.88 0.30 -5.34
CA PHE A 141 -3.02 -0.60 -5.15
C PHE A 141 -3.75 -0.90 -6.47
N ALA A 142 -3.09 -0.63 -7.60
CA ALA A 142 -3.78 -0.60 -8.89
C ALA A 142 -4.31 -1.95 -9.35
N VAL A 143 -3.71 -3.06 -8.90
CA VAL A 143 -4.12 -4.43 -9.27
C VAL A 143 -5.00 -5.12 -8.21
N ASN A 144 -5.11 -4.53 -7.02
CA ASN A 144 -5.93 -5.08 -5.93
C ASN A 144 -7.29 -4.39 -5.79
N ASP A 145 -7.43 -3.17 -6.26
CA ASP A 145 -8.67 -2.42 -6.24
C ASP A 145 -9.58 -2.82 -7.40
N ASN A 146 -10.89 -2.78 -7.19
CA ASN A 146 -11.90 -3.19 -8.17
C ASN A 146 -12.37 -2.05 -9.10
N GLY A 147 -11.73 -0.87 -9.04
CA GLY A 147 -12.05 0.26 -9.93
C GLY A 147 -13.35 0.99 -9.61
N ASP A 148 -13.98 0.72 -8.47
CA ASP A 148 -15.17 1.44 -8.02
C ASP A 148 -14.85 2.82 -7.41
N GLY A 149 -15.89 3.59 -7.13
CA GLY A 149 -15.74 4.90 -6.51
C GLY A 149 -15.24 4.84 -5.06
N ILE A 150 -15.37 3.71 -4.37
CA ILE A 150 -14.89 3.51 -3.00
C ILE A 150 -13.37 3.44 -3.01
N CYS A 151 -12.79 2.59 -3.88
CA CYS A 151 -11.35 2.47 -4.02
C CYS A 151 -10.69 3.76 -4.51
N GLN A 152 -11.39 4.56 -5.36
CA GLN A 152 -10.91 5.88 -5.75
C GLN A 152 -10.80 6.83 -4.55
N ARG A 153 -11.85 6.88 -3.70
CA ARG A 153 -11.88 7.70 -2.48
C ARG A 153 -10.86 7.21 -1.43
N ALA A 154 -10.67 5.90 -1.32
CA ALA A 154 -9.68 5.31 -0.44
C ALA A 154 -8.25 5.69 -0.87
N PHE A 155 -7.95 5.63 -2.18
CA PHE A 155 -6.67 6.10 -2.70
C PHE A 155 -6.44 7.58 -2.42
N GLU A 156 -7.46 8.44 -2.62
CA GLU A 156 -7.39 9.85 -2.26
C GLU A 156 -7.12 10.07 -0.77
N ALA A 157 -7.81 9.31 0.11
CA ALA A 157 -7.60 9.39 1.55
C ALA A 157 -6.14 9.12 1.93
N LEU A 158 -5.52 8.09 1.34
CA LEU A 158 -4.11 7.76 1.59
C LEU A 158 -3.15 8.86 1.13
N VAL A 159 -3.40 9.47 -0.03
CA VAL A 159 -2.64 10.64 -0.50
C VAL A 159 -2.78 11.79 0.48
N ARG A 160 -3.99 12.08 0.94
CA ARG A 160 -4.28 13.16 1.89
C ARG A 160 -3.64 12.90 3.25
N GLU A 161 -3.67 11.66 3.76
CA GLU A 161 -2.98 11.27 5.00
C GLU A 161 -1.49 11.60 4.93
N ALA A 162 -0.82 11.17 3.87
CA ALA A 162 0.61 11.42 3.69
C ALA A 162 0.94 12.92 3.65
N LEU A 163 0.20 13.69 2.87
CA LEU A 163 0.41 15.13 2.69
C LEU A 163 0.02 15.95 3.93
N THR A 164 -0.95 15.50 4.73
CA THR A 164 -1.34 16.20 5.96
C THR A 164 -0.38 15.89 7.09
N ALA A 165 0.06 14.64 7.22
CA ALA A 165 1.07 14.25 8.21
C ALA A 165 2.41 14.94 7.98
N ASN A 166 2.81 15.11 6.70
CA ASN A 166 3.99 15.85 6.29
C ASN A 166 3.70 16.61 4.98
N PRO A 167 3.46 17.92 5.01
CA PRO A 167 3.20 18.73 3.81
C PRO A 167 4.33 18.71 2.78
N GLU A 168 5.54 18.33 3.19
CA GLU A 168 6.72 18.18 2.31
C GLU A 168 6.93 16.76 1.81
N CYS A 169 6.07 15.81 2.20
CA CYS A 169 6.14 14.42 1.74
C CYS A 169 6.02 14.34 0.22
N ALA A 170 7.00 13.72 -0.43
CA ALA A 170 6.89 13.35 -1.83
C ALA A 170 6.03 12.08 -1.95
N VAL A 171 4.91 12.18 -2.63
CA VAL A 171 4.01 11.04 -2.90
C VAL A 171 4.17 10.61 -4.34
N LEU A 172 4.58 9.38 -4.59
CA LEU A 172 4.65 8.76 -5.91
C LEU A 172 3.48 7.80 -6.11
N ALA A 173 2.69 7.99 -7.16
CA ALA A 173 1.65 7.07 -7.55
C ALA A 173 2.23 6.02 -8.52
N LEU A 174 2.20 4.76 -8.14
CA LEU A 174 2.61 3.64 -8.97
C LEU A 174 1.38 2.79 -9.31
N TYR A 175 1.24 2.47 -10.60
CA TYR A 175 0.18 1.60 -11.10
C TYR A 175 0.82 0.36 -11.71
N SER A 176 0.94 -0.71 -10.93
CA SER A 176 1.45 -2.00 -11.40
C SER A 176 0.56 -2.60 -12.48
N ALA A 177 1.08 -3.59 -13.20
CA ALA A 177 0.36 -4.30 -14.25
C ALA A 177 -0.07 -5.69 -13.78
N ALA A 178 -1.25 -6.11 -14.22
CA ALA A 178 -1.69 -7.51 -14.16
C ALA A 178 -2.25 -7.93 -15.53
N THR A 179 -2.33 -9.22 -15.78
CA THR A 179 -2.83 -9.73 -17.07
C THR A 179 -4.31 -9.39 -17.31
N TYR A 180 -5.04 -9.07 -16.25
CA TYR A 180 -6.43 -8.62 -16.30
C TYR A 180 -6.57 -7.08 -16.28
N GLY A 181 -5.46 -6.33 -16.31
CA GLY A 181 -5.48 -4.87 -16.29
C GLY A 181 -5.08 -4.26 -14.94
N ASN A 182 -5.37 -2.98 -14.77
CA ASN A 182 -5.23 -2.26 -13.51
C ASN A 182 -6.27 -1.14 -13.40
N THR A 183 -6.34 -0.49 -12.23
CA THR A 183 -7.29 0.60 -11.94
C THR A 183 -6.67 1.98 -12.04
N SER A 184 -5.65 2.18 -12.88
CA SER A 184 -5.01 3.48 -13.08
C SER A 184 -6.00 4.55 -13.60
N VAL A 185 -6.98 4.16 -14.43
CA VAL A 185 -8.00 5.08 -14.96
C VAL A 185 -8.76 5.81 -13.84
N GLN A 186 -9.07 5.12 -12.74
CA GLN A 186 -9.76 5.71 -11.59
C GLN A 186 -8.81 6.53 -10.70
N LYS A 187 -7.53 6.16 -10.61
CA LYS A 187 -6.56 6.78 -9.69
C LYS A 187 -5.84 8.00 -10.27
N ARG A 188 -5.57 8.00 -11.58
CA ARG A 188 -4.87 9.11 -12.25
C ARG A 188 -5.54 10.47 -12.05
N PRO A 189 -6.88 10.62 -12.19
CA PRO A 189 -7.52 11.91 -11.93
C PRO A 189 -7.30 12.43 -10.51
N VAL A 190 -7.26 11.54 -9.51
CA VAL A 190 -6.92 11.90 -8.13
C VAL A 190 -5.46 12.35 -8.05
N ALA A 191 -4.53 11.58 -8.61
CA ALA A 191 -3.12 11.94 -8.60
C ALA A 191 -2.85 13.27 -9.34
N ASP A 192 -3.56 13.54 -10.44
CA ASP A 192 -3.50 14.82 -11.17
C ASP A 192 -4.01 15.98 -10.30
N PHE A 193 -5.12 15.80 -9.59
CA PHE A 193 -5.69 16.80 -8.67
C PHE A 193 -4.69 17.22 -7.57
N TYR A 194 -3.86 16.28 -7.08
CA TYR A 194 -2.79 16.55 -6.12
C TYR A 194 -1.43 16.85 -6.78
N SER A 195 -1.37 16.95 -8.11
CA SER A 195 -0.13 17.17 -8.89
C SER A 195 0.97 16.16 -8.56
N LEU A 196 0.61 14.86 -8.41
CA LEU A 196 1.56 13.81 -8.05
C LEU A 196 2.32 13.30 -9.28
N PRO A 197 3.61 12.95 -9.13
CA PRO A 197 4.34 12.16 -10.11
C PRO A 197 3.77 10.74 -10.22
N GLN A 198 3.68 10.19 -11.45
CA GLN A 198 2.95 8.97 -11.73
C GLN A 198 3.70 8.05 -12.69
N VAL A 199 3.75 6.76 -12.36
CA VAL A 199 4.26 5.68 -13.21
C VAL A 199 3.14 4.66 -13.45
N ASN A 200 2.89 4.30 -14.73
CA ASN A 200 1.93 3.25 -15.10
C ASN A 200 2.63 2.15 -15.91
N MET A 201 2.65 0.96 -15.38
CA MET A 201 3.31 -0.19 -15.99
C MET A 201 2.46 -0.85 -17.09
N LEU A 202 1.10 -0.75 -16.99
CA LEU A 202 0.19 -1.61 -17.75
C LEU A 202 0.36 -1.51 -19.26
N ASP A 203 0.32 -0.28 -19.79
CA ASP A 203 0.31 -0.08 -21.24
C ASP A 203 1.63 -0.53 -21.88
N VAL A 204 2.76 -0.24 -21.21
CA VAL A 204 4.10 -0.61 -21.68
C VAL A 204 4.31 -2.12 -21.61
N VAL A 205 3.89 -2.77 -20.55
CA VAL A 205 3.98 -4.23 -20.41
C VAL A 205 3.11 -4.90 -21.49
N ASN A 206 1.88 -4.46 -21.68
CA ASN A 206 0.97 -5.02 -22.68
C ASN A 206 1.48 -4.79 -24.12
N GLU A 207 1.98 -3.59 -24.43
CA GLU A 207 2.59 -3.29 -25.75
C GLU A 207 3.81 -4.19 -26.01
N SER A 208 4.66 -4.36 -25.00
CA SER A 208 5.87 -5.20 -25.11
C SER A 208 5.54 -6.67 -25.30
N LEU A 209 4.55 -7.20 -24.59
CA LEU A 209 4.07 -8.57 -24.78
C LEU A 209 3.45 -8.78 -26.17
N LYS A 210 2.60 -7.84 -26.61
CA LYS A 210 1.97 -7.88 -27.94
C LYS A 210 3.01 -7.87 -29.06
N ASN A 211 4.07 -7.11 -28.91
CA ASN A 211 5.14 -6.95 -29.90
C ASN A 211 6.28 -7.98 -29.74
N ASN A 212 6.14 -8.95 -28.83
CA ASN A 212 7.14 -9.96 -28.49
C ASN A 212 8.53 -9.37 -28.14
N VAL A 213 8.56 -8.20 -27.48
CA VAL A 213 9.80 -7.59 -26.99
C VAL A 213 10.42 -8.47 -25.89
N PHE A 214 9.58 -9.02 -25.03
CA PHE A 214 9.92 -10.09 -24.07
C PHE A 214 8.73 -11.05 -23.89
N LYS A 215 8.98 -12.23 -23.33
CA LYS A 215 7.96 -13.23 -23.07
C LYS A 215 7.23 -12.90 -21.76
N LYS A 216 5.97 -13.37 -21.63
CA LYS A 216 5.15 -13.15 -20.43
C LYS A 216 5.86 -13.62 -19.15
N GLU A 217 6.55 -14.75 -19.21
CA GLU A 217 7.26 -15.37 -18.08
C GLU A 217 8.51 -14.57 -17.66
N ALA A 218 8.99 -13.64 -18.49
CA ALA A 218 10.04 -12.71 -18.10
C ALA A 218 9.55 -11.60 -17.19
N TYR A 219 8.25 -11.26 -17.25
CA TYR A 219 7.67 -10.22 -16.40
C TYR A 219 6.78 -10.78 -15.28
N TYR A 220 6.02 -11.87 -15.51
CA TYR A 220 5.05 -12.41 -14.58
C TYR A 220 5.40 -13.81 -14.08
N THR A 221 5.28 -14.06 -12.79
CA THR A 221 5.31 -15.40 -12.17
C THR A 221 3.94 -16.09 -12.26
N ASP A 222 2.87 -15.31 -12.29
CA ASP A 222 1.47 -15.76 -12.43
C ASP A 222 0.64 -14.74 -13.21
N ILE A 223 -0.60 -14.46 -12.83
CA ILE A 223 -1.47 -13.50 -13.53
C ILE A 223 -1.28 -12.04 -13.06
N VAL A 224 -0.56 -11.81 -11.95
CA VAL A 224 -0.43 -10.48 -11.32
C VAL A 224 0.96 -10.18 -10.77
N HIS A 225 1.68 -11.18 -10.23
CA HIS A 225 2.93 -10.94 -9.54
C HIS A 225 4.11 -10.89 -10.52
N PRO A 226 4.93 -9.83 -10.45
CA PRO A 226 6.12 -9.75 -11.29
C PRO A 226 7.20 -10.76 -10.88
N THR A 227 8.05 -11.15 -11.83
CA THR A 227 9.33 -11.84 -11.58
C THR A 227 10.33 -10.90 -10.90
N ILE A 228 11.54 -11.37 -10.60
CA ILE A 228 12.65 -10.50 -10.17
C ILE A 228 12.88 -9.42 -11.22
N GLU A 229 12.96 -9.81 -12.49
CA GLU A 229 13.18 -8.92 -13.64
C GLU A 229 12.04 -7.91 -13.80
N GLY A 230 10.78 -8.34 -13.56
CA GLY A 230 9.64 -7.45 -13.54
C GLY A 230 9.71 -6.40 -12.42
N HIS A 231 10.15 -6.81 -11.24
CA HIS A 231 10.36 -5.88 -10.11
C HIS A 231 11.57 -4.94 -10.35
N GLU A 232 12.64 -5.41 -11.00
CA GLU A 232 13.77 -4.57 -11.40
C GLU A 232 13.30 -3.50 -12.39
N PHE A 233 12.51 -3.87 -13.39
CA PHE A 233 11.93 -2.92 -14.34
C PHE A 233 11.03 -1.89 -13.63
N MET A 234 10.21 -2.28 -12.67
CA MET A 234 9.41 -1.33 -11.86
C MET A 234 10.31 -0.36 -11.08
N CYS A 235 11.40 -0.85 -10.51
CA CYS A 235 12.40 -0.03 -9.82
C CYS A 235 13.03 0.98 -10.78
N ASP A 236 13.47 0.54 -11.97
CA ASP A 236 14.10 1.41 -12.97
C ASP A 236 13.15 2.51 -13.46
N CYS A 237 11.86 2.19 -13.64
CA CYS A 237 10.83 3.18 -13.99
C CYS A 237 10.65 4.24 -12.90
N LEU A 238 10.63 3.84 -11.63
CA LEU A 238 10.55 4.78 -10.51
C LEU A 238 11.82 5.62 -10.39
N MET A 239 13.01 5.03 -10.59
CA MET A 239 14.28 5.73 -10.57
C MET A 239 14.41 6.72 -11.73
N ALA A 240 13.95 6.36 -12.93
CA ALA A 240 13.90 7.27 -14.08
C ALA A 240 12.99 8.47 -13.82
N LEU A 241 11.82 8.24 -13.19
CA LEU A 241 10.95 9.34 -12.76
C LEU A 241 11.67 10.25 -11.77
N VAL A 242 12.31 9.70 -10.72
CA VAL A 242 13.05 10.49 -9.73
C VAL A 242 14.17 11.29 -10.38
N ASP A 243 14.93 10.68 -11.30
CA ASP A 243 16.00 11.34 -12.05
C ASP A 243 15.48 12.52 -12.90
N LYS A 244 14.35 12.31 -13.54
CA LYS A 244 13.68 13.34 -14.36
C LYS A 244 13.24 14.52 -13.49
N LEU A 245 12.66 14.26 -12.32
CA LEU A 245 12.25 15.27 -11.35
C LEU A 245 13.47 16.03 -10.78
N ASP A 246 14.56 15.32 -10.49
CA ASP A 246 15.79 15.91 -9.97
C ASP A 246 16.48 16.83 -10.97
N LYS A 247 16.56 16.43 -12.24
CA LYS A 247 17.20 17.23 -13.32
C LYS A 247 16.35 18.42 -13.77
N ALA A 248 15.01 18.34 -13.66
CA ALA A 248 14.13 19.43 -14.08
C ALA A 248 14.34 20.69 -13.24
N LYS A 249 13.98 21.87 -13.80
CA LYS A 249 13.91 23.11 -13.01
C LYS A 249 12.93 22.91 -11.85
N ALA A 250 13.26 23.47 -10.69
CA ALA A 250 12.39 23.39 -9.52
C ALA A 250 11.05 24.10 -9.76
N ASP A 251 9.98 23.41 -9.49
CA ASP A 251 8.64 23.99 -9.45
C ASP A 251 8.42 24.81 -8.18
N SER A 252 7.46 25.73 -8.20
CA SER A 252 6.92 26.30 -6.99
C SER A 252 6.19 25.19 -6.20
N PRO A 253 6.30 25.18 -4.85
CA PRO A 253 5.60 24.17 -4.03
C PRO A 253 4.10 24.15 -4.33
N ALA A 254 3.56 22.97 -4.66
CA ALA A 254 2.12 22.80 -4.80
C ALA A 254 1.44 22.81 -3.43
N ALA A 255 0.42 23.64 -3.27
CA ALA A 255 -0.45 23.59 -2.10
C ALA A 255 -1.21 22.24 -2.06
N ILE A 256 -1.55 21.80 -0.85
CA ILE A 256 -2.53 20.70 -0.69
C ILE A 256 -3.90 21.33 -1.02
N PRO A 257 -4.68 20.76 -1.96
CA PRO A 257 -6.02 21.30 -2.28
C PRO A 257 -6.90 21.42 -1.02
N GLU A 258 -7.68 22.48 -0.89
CA GLU A 258 -8.57 22.68 0.27
C GLU A 258 -9.67 21.62 0.33
N GLY A 259 -10.27 21.28 -0.83
CA GLY A 259 -11.29 20.24 -0.98
C GLY A 259 -10.72 18.86 -1.25
N PHE A 260 -11.61 17.90 -1.49
CA PHE A 260 -11.33 16.56 -1.94
C PHE A 260 -11.77 16.39 -3.40
N PHE A 261 -11.10 15.50 -4.12
CA PHE A 261 -11.49 15.16 -5.49
C PHE A 261 -12.87 14.50 -5.52
N LYS A 262 -13.19 13.67 -4.52
CA LYS A 262 -14.45 12.94 -4.44
C LYS A 262 -14.97 12.77 -3.00
N GLU A 263 -16.26 13.08 -2.84
CA GLU A 263 -17.01 12.93 -1.58
C GLU A 263 -17.93 11.68 -1.61
N PRO A 264 -18.31 11.10 -0.45
CA PRO A 264 -17.79 11.38 0.90
C PRO A 264 -16.37 10.85 1.09
N VAL A 265 -15.58 11.50 1.95
CA VAL A 265 -14.15 11.16 2.12
C VAL A 265 -13.93 10.04 3.14
N LEU A 266 -12.90 9.23 2.90
CA LEU A 266 -12.43 8.17 3.81
C LEU A 266 -11.16 8.60 4.58
N TYR A 267 -10.90 9.89 4.64
CA TYR A 267 -9.74 10.50 5.31
C TYR A 267 -9.95 10.60 6.82
N GLY A 268 -8.87 10.48 7.61
CA GLY A 268 -8.90 10.52 9.07
C GLY A 268 -9.39 9.20 9.69
N MET A 269 -9.07 8.08 9.05
CA MET A 269 -9.51 6.75 9.48
C MET A 269 -8.89 6.36 10.81
N LYS A 270 -9.73 6.05 11.80
CA LYS A 270 -9.35 5.53 13.12
C LYS A 270 -9.60 4.04 13.16
N ARG A 271 -8.57 3.25 13.49
CA ARG A 271 -8.69 1.80 13.65
C ARG A 271 -9.28 1.44 15.02
N ILE A 272 -10.18 0.46 15.05
CA ILE A 272 -10.80 -0.09 16.26
C ILE A 272 -10.32 -1.55 16.44
N PHE A 273 -9.84 -1.89 17.63
CA PHE A 273 -9.38 -3.22 18.04
C PHE A 273 -9.74 -3.50 19.52
N PRO A 274 -9.65 -4.74 20.04
CA PRO A 274 -10.18 -5.11 21.36
C PRO A 274 -9.79 -4.21 22.52
N ASP A 275 -8.55 -3.74 22.58
CA ASP A 275 -8.05 -2.92 23.69
C ASP A 275 -8.16 -1.40 23.43
N ASN A 276 -8.95 -1.02 22.42
CA ASN A 276 -9.13 0.38 22.07
C ASN A 276 -9.87 1.15 23.18
N LYS A 277 -9.27 2.26 23.62
CA LYS A 277 -9.81 3.16 24.64
C LYS A 277 -10.52 4.40 24.06
N ASP A 278 -10.96 4.33 22.80
CA ASP A 278 -11.68 5.43 22.15
C ASP A 278 -13.06 5.61 22.81
N SER A 279 -13.26 6.75 23.46
CA SER A 279 -14.51 7.08 24.17
C SER A 279 -15.72 7.20 23.24
N ASN A 280 -15.48 7.38 21.93
CA ASN A 280 -16.54 7.42 20.92
C ASN A 280 -17.11 6.03 20.58
N VAL A 281 -16.44 4.96 21.02
CA VAL A 281 -16.78 3.58 20.65
C VAL A 281 -17.12 2.76 21.89
N LYS A 282 -18.32 2.16 21.91
CA LYS A 282 -18.74 1.20 22.94
C LYS A 282 -18.98 -0.15 22.29
N ILE A 283 -18.39 -1.21 22.84
CA ILE A 283 -18.47 -2.57 22.28
C ILE A 283 -18.94 -3.55 23.35
N GLU A 284 -19.91 -4.38 22.98
CA GLU A 284 -20.34 -5.59 23.66
C GLU A 284 -20.01 -6.77 22.73
N VAL A 285 -19.05 -7.61 23.10
CA VAL A 285 -18.47 -8.60 22.19
C VAL A 285 -19.37 -9.82 21.93
N GLY A 286 -20.38 -10.08 22.77
CA GLY A 286 -21.24 -11.27 22.65
C GLY A 286 -20.43 -12.57 22.64
N ASP A 287 -20.65 -13.38 21.61
CA ASP A 287 -19.89 -14.63 21.39
C ASP A 287 -18.53 -14.43 20.75
N PHE A 288 -18.15 -13.19 20.35
CA PHE A 288 -16.89 -12.85 19.66
C PHE A 288 -15.77 -12.52 20.66
N LYS A 289 -15.58 -13.33 21.68
CA LYS A 289 -14.69 -13.07 22.82
C LYS A 289 -13.32 -13.71 22.75
N GLU A 290 -13.05 -14.54 21.73
CA GLU A 290 -11.76 -15.19 21.50
C GLU A 290 -10.89 -14.34 20.59
N THR A 291 -9.59 -14.68 20.51
CA THR A 291 -8.64 -14.08 19.55
C THR A 291 -8.24 -15.11 18.49
N ASP A 292 -8.34 -14.74 17.23
CA ASP A 292 -7.84 -15.56 16.12
C ASP A 292 -6.36 -15.32 15.90
N ARG A 293 -5.55 -16.38 16.10
CA ARG A 293 -4.10 -16.34 15.87
C ARG A 293 -3.69 -16.72 14.46
N LYS A 294 -4.65 -17.11 13.61
CA LYS A 294 -4.44 -17.50 12.22
C LYS A 294 -4.91 -16.42 11.24
N CYS A 295 -4.76 -15.13 11.57
CA CYS A 295 -5.00 -14.03 10.64
C CYS A 295 -3.81 -13.86 9.71
N GLN A 296 -4.06 -13.19 8.59
CA GLN A 296 -3.05 -12.87 7.59
C GLN A 296 -1.76 -12.28 8.21
N THR A 297 -0.60 -12.75 7.74
CA THR A 297 0.72 -12.33 8.24
C THR A 297 1.46 -11.46 7.22
N LEU A 298 2.28 -10.56 7.73
CA LEU A 298 3.23 -9.78 6.94
C LEU A 298 4.45 -10.64 6.59
N LYS A 299 4.90 -10.66 5.34
CA LYS A 299 6.09 -11.39 4.91
C LYS A 299 7.36 -10.95 5.64
N LYS A 300 7.48 -9.65 5.94
CA LYS A 300 8.67 -9.07 6.59
C LYS A 300 8.88 -9.55 8.02
N THR A 301 7.84 -9.92 8.76
CA THR A 301 7.89 -10.30 10.17
C THR A 301 7.37 -11.69 10.45
N ASN A 302 6.64 -12.27 9.50
CA ASN A 302 5.88 -13.51 9.68
C ASN A 302 4.91 -13.47 10.88
N THR A 303 4.42 -12.27 11.22
CA THR A 303 3.44 -12.02 12.28
C THR A 303 2.18 -11.42 11.69
N SER A 304 1.03 -11.58 12.37
CA SER A 304 -0.20 -10.93 11.94
C SER A 304 -0.11 -9.42 12.07
N ASP A 305 -0.59 -8.71 11.06
CA ASP A 305 -0.81 -7.27 11.11
C ASP A 305 -1.95 -6.88 12.07
N PHE A 306 -2.83 -7.84 12.37
CA PHE A 306 -3.99 -7.70 13.25
C PHE A 306 -3.95 -8.72 14.39
N PRO A 307 -2.98 -8.63 15.33
CA PRO A 307 -2.83 -9.60 16.41
C PRO A 307 -3.98 -9.53 17.42
N GLN A 308 -4.66 -8.39 17.50
CA GLN A 308 -5.83 -8.16 18.33
C GLN A 308 -7.07 -8.11 17.44
N ASN A 309 -8.00 -9.04 17.66
CA ASN A 309 -9.22 -9.20 16.86
C ASN A 309 -10.32 -9.86 17.70
N TRP A 310 -11.53 -9.97 17.14
CA TRP A 310 -12.66 -10.61 17.82
C TRP A 310 -13.06 -11.87 17.04
N LYS A 311 -12.89 -13.02 17.67
CA LYS A 311 -13.26 -14.30 17.09
C LYS A 311 -14.45 -14.91 17.82
N LYS A 312 -15.47 -15.27 17.07
CA LYS A 312 -16.46 -16.24 17.49
C LYS A 312 -15.92 -17.63 17.14
N LYS A 313 -15.73 -18.46 18.15
CA LYS A 313 -15.27 -19.84 18.02
C LYS A 313 -16.42 -20.75 17.53
N LEU A 314 -16.08 -21.79 16.79
CA LEU A 314 -17.02 -22.89 16.53
C LEU A 314 -17.45 -23.48 17.89
N ASP A 315 -18.75 -23.40 18.18
CA ASP A 315 -19.34 -23.92 19.41
C ASP A 315 -20.77 -24.42 19.16
N ALA A 316 -20.97 -25.72 19.40
CA ALA A 316 -22.27 -26.36 19.23
C ALA A 316 -23.35 -25.87 20.21
N LYS A 317 -22.93 -25.21 21.33
CA LYS A 317 -23.78 -24.67 22.38
C LYS A 317 -23.94 -23.14 22.32
N ALA A 318 -23.35 -22.48 21.29
CA ALA A 318 -23.43 -21.04 21.15
C ALA A 318 -24.89 -20.53 21.08
N GLU A 319 -25.17 -19.48 21.85
CA GLU A 319 -26.48 -18.82 21.91
C GLU A 319 -26.67 -17.78 20.78
N ASN A 320 -25.64 -17.56 19.96
CA ASN A 320 -25.59 -16.57 18.88
C ASN A 320 -25.73 -15.13 19.40
N LEU A 321 -25.08 -14.83 20.52
CA LEU A 321 -25.04 -13.47 21.06
C LEU A 321 -24.28 -12.55 20.12
N PRO A 322 -24.87 -11.42 19.67
CA PRO A 322 -24.25 -10.55 18.68
C PRO A 322 -23.06 -9.79 19.26
N PHE A 323 -22.07 -9.50 18.40
CA PHE A 323 -21.18 -8.36 18.59
C PHE A 323 -21.99 -7.09 18.36
N LYS A 324 -22.05 -6.22 19.36
CA LYS A 324 -22.76 -4.94 19.30
C LYS A 324 -21.77 -3.79 19.47
N MET A 325 -21.90 -2.77 18.64
CA MET A 325 -21.09 -1.55 18.73
C MET A 325 -21.98 -0.32 18.60
N GLU A 326 -21.74 0.68 19.46
CA GLU A 326 -22.30 2.03 19.34
C GLU A 326 -21.17 3.01 19.09
N LEU A 327 -21.30 3.85 18.08
CA LEU A 327 -20.31 4.88 17.74
C LEU A 327 -20.95 6.04 17.00
N THR A 328 -20.24 7.18 16.97
CA THR A 328 -20.56 8.29 16.06
C THR A 328 -19.56 8.27 14.91
N CYS A 329 -20.02 8.17 13.66
CA CYS A 329 -19.14 8.13 12.50
C CYS A 329 -19.83 8.64 11.22
N LYS A 330 -19.02 8.98 10.21
CA LYS A 330 -19.45 9.16 8.81
C LYS A 330 -19.29 7.88 8.01
N ASN A 331 -18.16 7.22 8.20
CA ASN A 331 -17.84 5.98 7.50
C ASN A 331 -17.47 4.91 8.51
N LEU A 332 -17.80 3.66 8.18
CA LEU A 332 -17.38 2.51 8.95
C LEU A 332 -16.99 1.38 8.00
N ILE A 333 -15.76 0.90 8.14
CA ILE A 333 -15.22 -0.25 7.44
C ILE A 333 -15.19 -1.42 8.40
N LEU A 334 -15.81 -2.54 8.02
CA LEU A 334 -15.66 -3.83 8.66
C LEU A 334 -14.59 -4.62 7.92
N VAL A 335 -13.63 -5.19 8.63
CA VAL A 335 -12.67 -6.14 8.10
C VAL A 335 -12.89 -7.49 8.75
N TYR A 336 -13.21 -8.51 7.97
CA TYR A 336 -13.35 -9.88 8.47
C TYR A 336 -12.34 -10.82 7.81
N LYS A 337 -12.17 -12.03 8.35
CA LYS A 337 -11.26 -13.03 7.81
C LYS A 337 -11.96 -13.95 6.82
N GLY A 338 -11.40 -14.09 5.61
CA GLY A 338 -11.66 -15.19 4.69
C GLY A 338 -10.83 -16.40 5.12
N GLN A 339 -11.48 -17.44 5.67
CA GLN A 339 -10.80 -18.61 6.21
C GLN A 339 -10.07 -19.41 5.13
N ALA A 340 -8.89 -19.93 5.45
CA ALA A 340 -8.17 -20.82 4.54
C ALA A 340 -8.91 -22.14 4.33
N SER A 341 -8.95 -22.60 3.08
CA SER A 341 -9.49 -23.91 2.72
C SER A 341 -8.70 -25.01 3.43
N GLY A 342 -9.42 -25.95 4.06
CA GLY A 342 -8.80 -27.08 4.77
C GLY A 342 -8.48 -26.83 6.25
N ASP A 343 -8.76 -25.64 6.80
CA ASP A 343 -8.70 -25.43 8.26
C ASP A 343 -9.71 -26.33 8.99
N ALA A 344 -9.30 -26.90 10.13
CA ALA A 344 -10.11 -27.83 10.92
C ALA A 344 -11.38 -27.17 11.50
N GLU A 345 -11.29 -25.90 11.89
CA GLU A 345 -12.41 -25.11 12.35
C GLU A 345 -13.19 -24.58 11.13
N LYS A 346 -14.49 -24.76 11.10
CA LYS A 346 -15.34 -24.29 10.02
C LYS A 346 -15.90 -22.90 10.34
N PHE A 347 -15.71 -21.96 9.42
CA PHE A 347 -16.32 -20.64 9.46
C PHE A 347 -17.62 -20.63 8.66
N GLY A 348 -18.49 -19.69 9.00
CA GLY A 348 -19.79 -19.51 8.38
C GLY A 348 -20.08 -18.07 8.03
N LYS A 349 -21.37 -17.83 7.80
CA LYS A 349 -21.88 -16.51 7.41
C LYS A 349 -22.26 -15.68 8.62
N ALA A 350 -21.96 -14.39 8.60
CA ALA A 350 -22.41 -13.40 9.57
C ALA A 350 -23.25 -12.32 8.90
N GLU A 351 -24.36 -11.97 9.51
CA GLU A 351 -25.23 -10.85 9.13
C GLU A 351 -24.79 -9.57 9.85
N VAL A 352 -24.75 -8.47 9.12
CA VAL A 352 -24.42 -7.14 9.63
C VAL A 352 -25.64 -6.26 9.56
N TYR A 353 -25.95 -5.61 10.70
CA TYR A 353 -27.06 -4.67 10.83
C TYR A 353 -26.53 -3.31 11.25
N VAL A 354 -27.06 -2.26 10.65
CA VAL A 354 -26.83 -0.87 11.04
C VAL A 354 -28.19 -0.25 11.37
N ASP A 355 -28.33 0.29 12.58
CA ASP A 355 -29.55 0.91 13.10
C ASP A 355 -30.80 0.02 12.95
N GLY A 356 -30.62 -1.26 13.25
CA GLY A 356 -31.68 -2.29 13.15
C GLY A 356 -31.97 -2.82 11.74
N ARG A 357 -31.37 -2.24 10.70
CA ARG A 357 -31.55 -2.68 9.30
C ARG A 357 -30.39 -3.59 8.87
N LYS A 358 -30.69 -4.74 8.31
CA LYS A 358 -29.67 -5.61 7.71
C LYS A 358 -29.08 -4.94 6.47
N VAL A 359 -27.75 -4.73 6.48
CA VAL A 359 -27.01 -4.10 5.38
C VAL A 359 -26.22 -5.11 4.55
N ALA A 360 -25.76 -6.22 5.17
CA ALA A 360 -24.96 -7.22 4.47
C ALA A 360 -25.03 -8.60 5.14
N THR A 361 -24.57 -9.61 4.40
CA THR A 361 -24.20 -10.93 4.91
C THR A 361 -22.83 -11.27 4.33
N TYR A 362 -21.86 -11.54 5.18
CA TYR A 362 -20.49 -11.88 4.80
C TYR A 362 -20.20 -13.35 5.11
N ASP A 363 -19.48 -14.01 4.22
CA ASP A 363 -19.12 -15.43 4.34
C ASP A 363 -17.65 -15.58 4.72
N GLY A 364 -17.38 -15.86 6.00
CA GLY A 364 -16.03 -16.11 6.49
C GLY A 364 -15.46 -17.46 6.02
N GLY A 365 -16.32 -18.39 5.60
CA GLY A 365 -15.94 -19.72 5.10
C GLY A 365 -15.99 -19.86 3.59
N LYS A 366 -16.04 -18.75 2.83
CA LYS A 366 -16.11 -18.77 1.36
C LYS A 366 -14.93 -19.54 0.74
N GLU A 367 -15.21 -20.21 -0.37
CA GLU A 367 -14.17 -20.89 -1.15
C GLU A 367 -13.07 -19.90 -1.60
N GLY A 368 -11.81 -20.34 -1.59
CA GLY A 368 -10.66 -19.54 -1.99
C GLY A 368 -10.13 -18.60 -0.92
N GLY A 369 -10.64 -18.63 0.30
CA GLY A 369 -10.04 -17.94 1.44
C GLY A 369 -8.67 -18.54 1.80
N TRP A 370 -7.77 -17.70 2.32
CA TRP A 370 -6.42 -18.07 2.75
C TRP A 370 -5.99 -17.35 4.03
N ASN A 371 -6.94 -17.12 4.93
CA ASN A 371 -6.85 -16.32 6.16
C ASN A 371 -6.66 -14.82 5.90
N ASN A 372 -7.03 -14.37 4.71
CA ASN A 372 -6.89 -13.01 4.24
C ASN A 372 -7.91 -12.05 4.88
N CYS A 373 -7.57 -10.77 4.84
CA CYS A 373 -8.41 -9.67 5.31
C CYS A 373 -9.38 -9.22 4.21
N GLU A 374 -10.67 -9.18 4.51
CA GLU A 374 -11.76 -8.78 3.61
C GLU A 374 -12.38 -7.47 4.11
N PRO A 375 -12.01 -6.30 3.56
CA PRO A 375 -12.55 -5.01 3.98
C PRO A 375 -13.85 -4.67 3.25
N HIS A 376 -14.85 -4.15 3.98
CA HIS A 376 -16.12 -3.70 3.43
C HIS A 376 -16.59 -2.41 4.09
N LEU A 377 -16.94 -1.42 3.29
CA LEU A 377 -17.56 -0.17 3.75
C LEU A 377 -19.03 -0.45 4.06
N ILE A 378 -19.41 -0.38 5.34
CA ILE A 378 -20.76 -0.73 5.82
C ILE A 378 -21.59 0.49 6.23
N ILE A 379 -20.95 1.63 6.51
CA ILE A 379 -21.58 2.94 6.68
C ILE A 379 -20.84 3.91 5.77
N ASP A 380 -21.58 4.69 4.96
CA ASP A 380 -21.03 5.65 4.01
C ASP A 380 -21.90 6.91 3.96
N GLU A 381 -21.67 7.84 4.86
CA GLU A 381 -22.46 9.04 5.05
C GLU A 381 -21.62 10.32 4.92
N ARG A 382 -22.25 11.41 4.54
CA ARG A 382 -21.58 12.72 4.41
C ARG A 382 -21.38 13.43 5.74
N LYS A 383 -22.19 13.10 6.75
CA LYS A 383 -22.15 13.73 8.07
C LYS A 383 -22.08 12.64 9.14
N ALA A 384 -21.32 12.92 10.20
CA ALA A 384 -21.26 12.01 11.33
C ALA A 384 -22.61 11.93 12.04
N ALA A 385 -23.07 10.70 12.29
CA ALA A 385 -24.26 10.39 13.06
C ALA A 385 -23.97 9.27 14.05
N LYS A 386 -24.79 9.15 15.09
CA LYS A 386 -24.70 8.03 16.02
C LYS A 386 -25.33 6.80 15.40
N HIS A 387 -24.59 5.69 15.40
CA HIS A 387 -25.01 4.40 14.85
C HIS A 387 -24.94 3.29 15.89
N THR A 388 -25.80 2.29 15.70
CA THR A 388 -25.71 0.99 16.39
C THR A 388 -25.45 -0.09 15.34
N VAL A 389 -24.35 -0.81 15.49
CA VAL A 389 -23.95 -1.91 14.60
C VAL A 389 -24.09 -3.24 15.34
N LEU A 390 -24.74 -4.21 14.71
CA LEU A 390 -24.84 -5.59 15.21
C LEU A 390 -24.24 -6.54 14.17
N ILE A 391 -23.38 -7.44 14.65
CA ILE A 391 -22.85 -8.54 13.82
C ILE A 391 -23.19 -9.85 14.53
N LYS A 392 -23.95 -10.72 13.87
CA LYS A 392 -24.34 -12.03 14.41
C LYS A 392 -24.23 -13.09 13.32
N MET A 393 -24.12 -14.34 13.71
CA MET A 393 -24.12 -15.41 12.75
C MET A 393 -25.48 -15.51 12.04
N ALA A 394 -25.43 -15.76 10.75
CA ALA A 394 -26.62 -15.96 9.93
C ALA A 394 -27.32 -17.30 10.25
N PRO A 395 -28.63 -17.44 9.95
CA PRO A 395 -29.34 -18.71 10.07
C PRO A 395 -28.59 -19.87 9.39
N GLY A 396 -28.40 -20.97 10.13
CA GLY A 396 -27.61 -22.12 9.72
C GLY A 396 -26.10 -22.02 9.93
N SER A 397 -25.61 -20.87 10.38
CA SER A 397 -24.19 -20.64 10.73
C SER A 397 -23.95 -20.38 12.21
N GLU A 398 -24.99 -20.43 13.05
CA GLU A 398 -24.95 -19.98 14.46
C GLU A 398 -23.86 -20.71 15.28
N LYS A 399 -23.54 -21.95 14.91
CA LYS A 399 -22.56 -22.80 15.58
C LYS A 399 -21.16 -22.70 14.98
N LEU A 400 -21.00 -22.00 13.84
CA LEU A 400 -19.75 -21.89 13.11
C LEU A 400 -18.88 -20.72 13.65
N GLY A 401 -17.59 -20.73 13.27
CA GLY A 401 -16.66 -19.68 13.57
C GLY A 401 -16.83 -18.45 12.68
N PHE A 402 -16.37 -17.31 13.13
CA PHE A 402 -16.21 -16.07 12.35
C PHE A 402 -15.22 -15.14 13.06
N THR A 403 -14.41 -14.40 12.30
CA THR A 403 -13.48 -13.44 12.88
C THR A 403 -13.71 -12.05 12.31
N ILE A 404 -14.01 -11.10 13.20
CA ILE A 404 -13.91 -9.67 12.95
C ILE A 404 -12.45 -9.29 13.19
N VAL A 405 -11.71 -9.01 12.11
CA VAL A 405 -10.27 -8.75 12.16
C VAL A 405 -10.01 -7.38 12.80
N THR A 406 -10.70 -6.38 12.33
CA THR A 406 -10.66 -5.00 12.84
C THR A 406 -11.83 -4.21 12.26
N LEU A 407 -12.03 -2.99 12.76
CA LEU A 407 -12.90 -2.00 12.13
C LEU A 407 -12.12 -0.69 11.95
N GLY A 408 -12.59 0.14 11.01
CA GLY A 408 -12.07 1.49 10.82
C GLY A 408 -13.21 2.47 10.64
N TYR A 409 -13.13 3.67 11.24
CA TYR A 409 -14.16 4.67 11.11
C TYR A 409 -13.61 6.09 10.93
N THR A 410 -14.40 6.99 10.35
CA THR A 410 -14.11 8.43 10.26
C THR A 410 -15.18 9.25 11.01
N LEU A 411 -14.80 10.45 11.51
CA LEU A 411 -15.71 11.42 12.12
C LEU A 411 -16.16 12.48 11.14
#